data_ba4189aa8979660a65297f3ad773a4c6
#
_entry.id   ba4189aa8979660a65297f3ad773a4c6
#
_cell.length_a   1.000
_cell.length_b   1.000
_cell.length_c   1.000
_cell.angle_alpha   90.00
_cell.angle_beta   90.00
_cell.angle_gamma   90.00
#
_symmetry.space_group_name_H-M   'P 1'
#
loop_
_entity.id
_entity.type
_entity.pdbx_description
1 polymer ?
#
loop_
_entity_poly.entity_id
_entity_poly.type
_entity_poly.pdbx_seq_one_letter_code
_entity_poly.pdbx_strand_id
1 'polypeptide(L)'
;MLGGGNFISQNKKLPGTYINFASAQATSSKIGERGIAAMAIEMDWGQDESIIEVTSENFTKNSLKIFGYDYSNEKLKGIRDLFKNIKKAYFYRLNSGNKATNDLATAKCSGVRGNDIKIVIAKNIDEDNKYDVSTYLGTKEVDVQTVKSVNELVDNDYVTFKIQTLAVTAGKALAGGTNGDVSGEAHQKFLDKLESYEVNAVGCTAKDESTSNLYVQYAKRMRDEQGIKFQAVVYNNAANYEGVVNVKNTTVEDDSALVYWVTGVIAGCEINRSNTNKTYDGEYTVNADYTQARLENSIDNGEFILHKVGDEVRVLVDINSLVDITSEKGEEFKSNQTIRVLDQIASDVASVFNSKYLGKIANNEAGRTSLWADIVALFKDYQTLQAIENFEDEDIKVAIGNDKKSVTIETSVQVINAMEKLYMTVVVE
;
A
#
# COMPACT_ATOMS: atom_id res chain seq x y z
N MET A 1 -23.12 -37.33 -36.28
CA MET A 1 -23.60 -36.03 -35.76
C MET A 1 -23.24 -34.98 -36.78
N LEU A 2 -24.22 -34.28 -37.37
CA LEU A 2 -24.01 -33.26 -38.37
C LEU A 2 -23.94 -31.89 -37.68
N GLY A 3 -22.82 -31.20 -37.76
CA GLY A 3 -22.59 -29.92 -37.12
C GLY A 3 -22.07 -30.04 -35.69
N GLY A 4 -21.28 -29.08 -35.27
CA GLY A 4 -20.68 -28.99 -33.92
C GLY A 4 -19.46 -28.08 -33.90
N GLY A 5 -18.88 -27.83 -32.71
CA GLY A 5 -17.71 -27.01 -32.52
C GLY A 5 -17.97 -25.58 -32.08
N ASN A 6 -16.93 -24.75 -32.03
CA ASN A 6 -17.00 -23.34 -31.59
C ASN A 6 -17.56 -22.43 -32.68
N PHE A 7 -18.10 -21.27 -32.30
CA PHE A 7 -18.56 -20.24 -33.23
C PHE A 7 -18.10 -18.85 -32.80
N ILE A 8 -17.81 -18.01 -33.80
CA ILE A 8 -17.50 -16.59 -33.59
C ILE A 8 -18.70 -15.74 -33.99
N SER A 9 -19.52 -16.22 -34.94
CA SER A 9 -20.75 -15.60 -35.39
C SER A 9 -21.81 -16.67 -35.72
N GLN A 10 -23.10 -16.30 -35.74
CA GLN A 10 -24.22 -17.22 -36.02
C GLN A 10 -24.39 -17.54 -37.51
N ASN A 11 -23.31 -17.85 -38.20
CA ASN A 11 -23.28 -18.07 -39.66
C ASN A 11 -23.14 -19.54 -40.08
N LYS A 12 -23.40 -20.47 -39.17
CA LYS A 12 -23.30 -21.92 -39.43
C LYS A 12 -24.44 -22.39 -40.33
N LYS A 13 -24.14 -23.19 -41.32
CA LYS A 13 -25.12 -23.70 -42.32
C LYS A 13 -25.71 -25.08 -41.97
N LEU A 14 -25.04 -25.86 -41.12
CA LEU A 14 -25.49 -27.21 -40.79
C LEU A 14 -26.35 -27.18 -39.51
N PRO A 15 -27.44 -27.92 -39.44
CA PRO A 15 -28.16 -28.16 -38.20
C PRO A 15 -27.23 -28.86 -37.19
N GLY A 16 -27.16 -28.37 -35.97
CA GLY A 16 -26.31 -28.95 -34.92
C GLY A 16 -26.19 -28.07 -33.69
N THR A 17 -25.50 -28.57 -32.66
CA THR A 17 -25.27 -27.86 -31.42
C THR A 17 -23.87 -27.21 -31.46
N TYR A 18 -23.84 -25.89 -31.37
CA TYR A 18 -22.63 -25.09 -31.37
C TYR A 18 -22.48 -24.45 -29.99
N ILE A 19 -21.44 -24.83 -29.23
CA ILE A 19 -21.25 -24.41 -27.83
C ILE A 19 -19.87 -23.77 -27.69
N ASN A 20 -19.82 -22.52 -27.23
CA ASN A 20 -18.61 -21.86 -26.81
C ASN A 20 -18.53 -21.93 -25.28
N PHE A 21 -17.43 -22.39 -24.77
CA PHE A 21 -17.05 -22.19 -23.36
C PHE A 21 -16.28 -20.88 -23.28
N ALA A 22 -16.90 -19.85 -22.75
CA ALA A 22 -16.20 -18.66 -22.28
C ALA A 22 -16.05 -18.79 -20.78
N SER A 23 -14.88 -18.43 -20.22
CA SER A 23 -14.82 -18.07 -18.81
C SER A 23 -15.89 -17.01 -18.61
N ALA A 24 -16.87 -17.25 -17.72
CA ALA A 24 -17.52 -16.12 -17.09
C ALA A 24 -16.34 -15.29 -16.56
N GLN A 25 -16.15 -14.08 -17.08
CA GLN A 25 -15.46 -13.09 -16.28
C GLN A 25 -16.18 -13.16 -14.95
N ALA A 26 -15.44 -13.58 -13.91
CA ALA A 26 -15.93 -13.45 -12.55
C ALA A 26 -16.53 -12.05 -12.54
N THR A 27 -17.83 -11.96 -12.28
CA THR A 27 -18.48 -10.69 -11.99
C THR A 27 -17.58 -10.13 -10.91
N SER A 28 -16.72 -9.16 -11.29
CA SER A 28 -15.81 -8.53 -10.36
C SER A 28 -16.71 -8.08 -9.23
N SER A 29 -16.44 -8.58 -8.03
CA SER A 29 -17.17 -8.14 -6.87
C SER A 29 -17.14 -6.62 -6.97
N LYS A 30 -18.26 -5.93 -6.78
CA LYS A 30 -18.32 -4.46 -6.85
C LYS A 30 -17.45 -3.83 -5.74
N ILE A 31 -17.00 -4.65 -4.80
CA ILE A 31 -16.15 -4.31 -3.67
C ILE A 31 -14.71 -4.16 -4.16
N GLY A 32 -14.13 -2.99 -3.88
CA GLY A 32 -12.77 -2.63 -4.26
C GLY A 32 -11.71 -3.52 -3.60
N GLU A 33 -10.62 -3.75 -4.29
CA GLU A 33 -9.48 -4.51 -3.77
C GLU A 33 -8.74 -3.73 -2.68
N ARG A 34 -8.29 -4.47 -1.64
CA ARG A 34 -7.44 -3.95 -0.56
C ARG A 34 -6.00 -4.46 -0.70
N GLY A 35 -5.11 -3.91 0.11
CA GLY A 35 -3.70 -4.28 0.13
C GLY A 35 -2.81 -3.27 -0.59
N ILE A 36 -3.19 -1.99 -0.55
CA ILE A 36 -2.40 -0.88 -1.11
C ILE A 36 -1.96 0.02 0.05
N ALA A 37 -0.65 0.16 0.22
CA ALA A 37 -0.07 1.03 1.24
C ALA A 37 0.76 2.16 0.62
N ALA A 38 1.04 3.21 1.40
CA ALA A 38 2.02 4.22 1.03
C ALA A 38 2.95 4.53 2.20
N MET A 39 4.22 4.74 1.90
CA MET A 39 5.23 5.14 2.90
C MET A 39 6.28 6.06 2.30
N ALA A 40 6.64 7.09 3.06
CA ALA A 40 7.86 7.84 2.83
C ALA A 40 9.03 7.14 3.53
N ILE A 41 10.14 6.97 2.83
CA ILE A 41 11.30 6.18 3.30
C ILE A 41 12.63 6.91 3.08
N GLU A 42 13.60 6.62 3.93
CA GLU A 42 14.99 7.01 3.73
C GLU A 42 15.74 5.89 3.03
N MET A 43 16.45 6.22 1.95
CA MET A 43 17.19 5.25 1.16
C MET A 43 18.48 5.84 0.61
N ASP A 44 19.48 4.97 0.43
CA ASP A 44 20.79 5.34 -0.15
C ASP A 44 20.77 5.37 -1.70
N TRP A 45 19.65 4.99 -2.30
CA TRP A 45 19.39 4.88 -3.73
C TRP A 45 17.89 4.92 -4.01
N GLY A 46 17.51 5.30 -5.19
CA GLY A 46 16.12 5.31 -5.67
C GLY A 46 15.77 6.62 -6.33
N GLN A 47 14.64 6.62 -7.00
CA GLN A 47 14.14 7.76 -7.74
C GLN A 47 13.88 8.97 -6.81
N ASP A 48 14.31 10.14 -7.25
CA ASP A 48 14.20 11.37 -6.49
C ASP A 48 12.82 12.03 -6.70
N GLU A 49 12.29 12.62 -5.64
CA GLU A 49 11.12 13.53 -5.64
C GLU A 49 9.88 13.03 -6.39
N SER A 50 9.65 11.73 -6.45
CA SER A 50 8.49 11.13 -7.12
C SER A 50 7.92 9.95 -6.34
N ILE A 51 6.64 9.68 -6.55
CA ILE A 51 6.01 8.46 -6.07
C ILE A 51 6.43 7.29 -6.96
N ILE A 52 6.90 6.22 -6.34
CA ILE A 52 7.29 4.97 -7.00
C ILE A 52 6.25 3.90 -6.65
N GLU A 53 5.58 3.36 -7.65
CA GLU A 53 4.71 2.21 -7.47
C GLU A 53 5.56 0.92 -7.48
N VAL A 54 5.39 0.10 -6.46
CA VAL A 54 6.08 -1.18 -6.30
C VAL A 54 5.07 -2.25 -5.94
N THR A 55 4.98 -3.29 -6.77
CA THR A 55 4.21 -4.50 -6.46
C THR A 55 5.07 -5.51 -5.72
N SER A 56 4.47 -6.46 -5.00
CA SER A 56 5.18 -7.54 -4.31
C SER A 56 6.11 -8.33 -5.26
N GLU A 57 5.65 -8.60 -6.49
CA GLU A 57 6.45 -9.26 -7.52
C GLU A 57 7.65 -8.40 -7.95
N ASN A 58 7.40 -7.10 -8.19
CA ASN A 58 8.44 -6.17 -8.63
C ASN A 58 9.48 -5.94 -7.54
N PHE A 59 9.05 -5.88 -6.27
CA PHE A 59 9.95 -5.82 -5.13
C PHE A 59 10.89 -7.03 -5.07
N THR A 60 10.36 -8.23 -5.20
CA THR A 60 11.16 -9.46 -5.14
C THR A 60 12.18 -9.56 -6.28
N LYS A 61 11.78 -9.19 -7.51
CA LYS A 61 12.62 -9.35 -8.71
C LYS A 61 13.59 -8.19 -8.94
N ASN A 62 13.18 -6.96 -8.63
CA ASN A 62 13.86 -5.73 -9.05
C ASN A 62 14.30 -4.84 -7.88
N SER A 63 14.38 -5.37 -6.65
CA SER A 63 14.80 -4.61 -5.46
C SER A 63 16.13 -3.88 -5.66
N LEU A 64 17.10 -4.53 -6.30
CA LEU A 64 18.41 -3.94 -6.58
C LEU A 64 18.30 -2.70 -7.47
N LYS A 65 17.49 -2.73 -8.51
CA LYS A 65 17.25 -1.60 -9.40
C LYS A 65 16.51 -0.47 -8.69
N ILE A 66 15.45 -0.81 -7.91
CA ILE A 66 14.54 0.16 -7.29
C ILE A 66 15.19 0.82 -6.08
N PHE A 67 15.79 0.02 -5.17
CA PHE A 67 16.29 0.45 -3.86
C PHE A 67 17.81 0.39 -3.72
N GLY A 68 18.54 -0.10 -4.72
CA GLY A 68 20.01 -0.22 -4.70
C GLY A 68 20.54 -1.42 -3.92
N TYR A 69 19.67 -2.28 -3.41
CA TYR A 69 20.00 -3.44 -2.57
C TYR A 69 19.24 -4.69 -3.02
N ASP A 70 19.89 -5.85 -2.88
CA ASP A 70 19.23 -7.14 -3.13
C ASP A 70 18.09 -7.35 -2.10
N TYR A 71 17.07 -8.09 -2.50
CA TYR A 71 15.86 -8.34 -1.70
C TYR A 71 16.15 -8.76 -0.25
N SER A 72 17.18 -9.60 -0.02
CA SER A 72 17.56 -10.11 1.31
C SER A 72 18.39 -9.13 2.15
N ASN A 73 18.71 -7.95 1.64
CA ASN A 73 19.55 -6.99 2.36
C ASN A 73 18.82 -6.42 3.60
N GLU A 74 19.56 -6.22 4.69
CA GLU A 74 19.04 -5.66 5.96
C GLU A 74 18.37 -4.28 5.78
N LYS A 75 18.86 -3.44 4.86
CA LYS A 75 18.25 -2.14 4.53
C LYS A 75 16.80 -2.24 4.04
N LEU A 76 16.40 -3.40 3.51
CA LEU A 76 15.05 -3.65 2.99
C LEU A 76 14.15 -4.41 3.97
N LYS A 77 14.60 -4.67 5.20
CA LYS A 77 13.88 -5.41 6.24
C LYS A 77 12.49 -4.84 6.49
N GLY A 78 12.36 -3.54 6.71
CA GLY A 78 11.06 -2.88 6.89
C GLY A 78 10.13 -3.02 5.69
N ILE A 79 10.68 -2.86 4.47
CA ILE A 79 9.90 -3.03 3.24
C ILE A 79 9.43 -4.48 3.09
N ARG A 80 10.26 -5.48 3.44
CA ARG A 80 9.82 -6.88 3.47
C ARG A 80 8.68 -7.11 4.46
N ASP A 81 8.76 -6.53 5.65
CA ASP A 81 7.70 -6.62 6.65
C ASP A 81 6.38 -6.00 6.15
N LEU A 82 6.45 -4.85 5.49
CA LEU A 82 5.29 -4.23 4.85
C LEU A 82 4.65 -5.18 3.81
N PHE A 83 5.46 -5.76 2.91
CA PHE A 83 4.98 -6.61 1.83
C PHE A 83 4.48 -8.01 2.25
N LYS A 84 4.65 -8.42 3.51
CA LYS A 84 4.03 -9.65 4.03
C LYS A 84 2.50 -9.62 3.95
N ASN A 85 1.92 -8.44 4.01
CA ASN A 85 0.46 -8.27 4.11
C ASN A 85 -0.17 -7.48 2.97
N ILE A 86 0.60 -6.95 2.02
CA ILE A 86 0.09 -6.11 0.94
C ILE A 86 0.49 -6.63 -0.44
N LYS A 87 -0.25 -6.17 -1.46
CA LYS A 87 0.01 -6.48 -2.87
C LYS A 87 0.86 -5.39 -3.54
N LYS A 88 0.67 -4.14 -3.12
CA LYS A 88 1.26 -2.96 -3.75
C LYS A 88 1.55 -1.88 -2.73
N ALA A 89 2.66 -1.16 -2.92
CA ALA A 89 2.98 0.03 -2.15
C ALA A 89 3.41 1.19 -3.04
N TYR A 90 3.11 2.40 -2.58
CA TYR A 90 3.63 3.65 -3.11
C TYR A 90 4.71 4.18 -2.17
N PHE A 91 5.93 4.30 -2.69
CA PHE A 91 7.05 4.83 -1.92
C PHE A 91 7.45 6.22 -2.41
N TYR A 92 7.90 7.04 -1.48
CA TYR A 92 8.54 8.31 -1.75
C TYR A 92 9.86 8.38 -0.98
N ARG A 93 10.95 8.76 -1.67
CA ARG A 93 12.25 8.90 -1.03
C ARG A 93 12.39 10.28 -0.40
N LEU A 94 12.63 10.32 0.92
CA LEU A 94 12.71 11.55 1.71
C LEU A 94 14.05 12.28 1.57
N ASN A 95 15.15 11.53 1.40
CA ASN A 95 16.52 12.00 1.54
C ASN A 95 17.28 12.09 0.21
N SER A 96 16.66 12.66 -0.81
CA SER A 96 17.32 12.91 -2.10
C SER A 96 18.52 13.86 -1.96
N GLY A 97 19.65 13.49 -2.55
CA GLY A 97 20.90 14.26 -2.47
C GLY A 97 21.61 14.38 -3.82
N ASN A 98 22.93 14.28 -3.85
CA ASN A 98 23.69 14.37 -5.08
C ASN A 98 23.88 13.01 -5.76
N LYS A 99 23.96 13.02 -7.10
CA LYS A 99 24.29 11.84 -7.90
C LYS A 99 25.82 11.63 -7.94
N ALA A 100 26.23 10.39 -7.79
CA ALA A 100 27.62 10.01 -8.01
C ALA A 100 27.98 10.15 -9.50
N THR A 101 29.20 10.58 -9.80
CA THR A 101 29.63 10.81 -11.18
C THR A 101 31.14 10.61 -11.34
N ASN A 102 31.59 10.31 -12.55
CA ASN A 102 32.95 10.41 -12.99
C ASN A 102 32.97 10.86 -14.47
N ASP A 103 34.12 10.77 -15.15
CA ASP A 103 34.25 11.09 -16.58
C ASP A 103 33.57 10.07 -17.52
N LEU A 104 33.24 8.87 -17.05
CA LEU A 104 32.61 7.80 -17.85
C LEU A 104 31.08 7.77 -17.71
N ALA A 105 30.55 8.10 -16.53
CA ALA A 105 29.13 7.98 -16.26
C ALA A 105 28.64 8.87 -15.11
N THR A 106 27.32 9.06 -15.05
CA THR A 106 26.59 9.64 -13.91
C THR A 106 25.53 8.64 -13.44
N ALA A 107 25.41 8.43 -12.14
CA ALA A 107 24.38 7.59 -11.55
C ALA A 107 22.96 8.07 -11.93
N LYS A 108 22.02 7.15 -12.20
CA LYS A 108 20.62 7.48 -12.48
C LYS A 108 19.93 8.10 -11.27
N CYS A 109 20.22 7.58 -10.08
CA CYS A 109 19.66 8.04 -8.82
C CYS A 109 20.70 8.76 -7.97
N SER A 110 20.27 9.68 -7.12
CA SER A 110 21.10 10.28 -6.09
C SER A 110 21.37 9.30 -4.94
N GLY A 111 22.31 9.62 -4.07
CA GLY A 111 22.58 8.86 -2.85
C GLY A 111 23.96 8.24 -2.80
N VAL A 112 24.36 7.88 -1.58
CA VAL A 112 25.69 7.32 -1.31
C VAL A 112 25.93 5.99 -2.02
N ARG A 113 24.86 5.22 -2.31
CA ARG A 113 24.95 3.95 -3.03
C ARG A 113 25.48 4.11 -4.46
N GLY A 114 25.30 5.28 -5.07
CA GLY A 114 25.86 5.60 -6.37
C GLY A 114 27.38 5.55 -6.41
N ASN A 115 28.06 5.76 -5.29
CA ASN A 115 29.54 5.67 -5.19
C ASN A 115 30.05 4.22 -5.34
N ASP A 116 29.20 3.23 -5.13
CA ASP A 116 29.54 1.82 -5.31
C ASP A 116 29.42 1.37 -6.78
N ILE A 117 28.97 2.25 -7.66
CA ILE A 117 28.92 1.97 -9.11
C ILE A 117 30.31 2.11 -9.71
N LYS A 118 30.70 1.12 -10.51
CA LYS A 118 31.98 1.08 -11.19
C LYS A 118 31.77 0.73 -12.67
N ILE A 119 32.43 1.47 -13.56
CA ILE A 119 32.43 1.19 -15.00
C ILE A 119 33.76 0.53 -15.37
N VAL A 120 33.69 -0.60 -16.06
CA VAL A 120 34.82 -1.36 -16.59
C VAL A 120 34.70 -1.38 -18.10
N ILE A 121 35.79 -1.08 -18.83
CA ILE A 121 35.85 -1.19 -20.29
C ILE A 121 36.99 -2.16 -20.63
N ALA A 122 36.63 -3.28 -21.24
CA ALA A 122 37.61 -4.29 -21.70
C ALA A 122 37.49 -4.50 -23.21
N LYS A 123 38.55 -4.99 -23.84
CA LYS A 123 38.40 -5.50 -25.22
C LYS A 123 37.59 -6.78 -25.19
N ASN A 124 36.63 -6.91 -26.12
CA ASN A 124 35.90 -8.15 -26.26
C ASN A 124 36.88 -9.26 -26.77
N ILE A 125 36.71 -10.46 -26.24
CA ILE A 125 37.60 -11.59 -26.49
C ILE A 125 37.23 -12.29 -27.79
N ASP A 126 35.94 -12.34 -28.11
CA ASP A 126 35.36 -13.13 -29.21
C ASP A 126 35.25 -12.31 -30.50
N GLU A 127 35.12 -10.98 -30.39
CA GLU A 127 34.91 -10.09 -31.51
C GLU A 127 35.99 -8.99 -31.59
N ASP A 128 36.84 -9.09 -32.59
CA ASP A 128 37.87 -8.06 -32.87
C ASP A 128 37.23 -6.68 -33.09
N ASN A 129 37.84 -5.63 -32.54
CA ASN A 129 37.43 -4.23 -32.62
C ASN A 129 36.14 -3.89 -31.84
N LYS A 130 35.66 -4.75 -30.94
CA LYS A 130 34.62 -4.43 -29.98
C LYS A 130 35.16 -4.30 -28.54
N TYR A 131 34.35 -3.64 -27.71
CA TYR A 131 34.63 -3.45 -26.32
C TYR A 131 33.40 -3.88 -25.50
N ASP A 132 33.64 -4.53 -24.36
CA ASP A 132 32.64 -4.79 -23.36
C ASP A 132 32.65 -3.66 -22.32
N VAL A 133 31.55 -2.96 -22.22
CA VAL A 133 31.32 -1.90 -21.21
C VAL A 133 30.42 -2.46 -20.13
N SER A 134 31.04 -2.84 -19.01
CA SER A 134 30.33 -3.43 -17.88
C SER A 134 30.06 -2.39 -16.80
N THR A 135 28.84 -2.40 -16.26
CA THR A 135 28.43 -1.63 -15.10
C THR A 135 28.31 -2.56 -13.90
N TYR A 136 29.04 -2.25 -12.84
CA TYR A 136 28.99 -2.97 -11.56
C TYR A 136 28.32 -2.11 -10.50
N LEU A 137 27.55 -2.72 -9.62
CA LEU A 137 27.10 -2.14 -8.35
C LEU A 137 27.72 -2.94 -7.20
N GLY A 138 28.74 -2.39 -6.56
CA GLY A 138 29.62 -3.13 -5.66
C GLY A 138 30.41 -4.18 -6.43
N THR A 139 30.18 -5.46 -6.10
CA THR A 139 30.83 -6.60 -6.77
C THR A 139 29.97 -7.25 -7.85
N LYS A 140 28.68 -6.87 -7.95
CA LYS A 140 27.72 -7.47 -8.86
C LYS A 140 27.72 -6.75 -10.20
N GLU A 141 27.95 -7.47 -11.29
CA GLU A 141 27.72 -6.98 -12.63
C GLU A 141 26.20 -6.86 -12.87
N VAL A 142 25.76 -5.64 -13.19
CA VAL A 142 24.33 -5.32 -13.36
C VAL A 142 23.94 -5.03 -14.80
N ASP A 143 24.93 -4.75 -15.66
CA ASP A 143 24.77 -4.56 -17.10
C ASP A 143 26.09 -4.76 -17.81
N VAL A 144 26.04 -5.32 -19.03
CA VAL A 144 27.19 -5.40 -19.94
C VAL A 144 26.71 -5.15 -21.37
N GLN A 145 27.42 -4.28 -22.08
CA GLN A 145 27.14 -3.94 -23.47
C GLN A 145 28.38 -4.15 -24.32
N THR A 146 28.28 -4.98 -25.35
CA THR A 146 29.35 -5.18 -26.34
C THR A 146 29.13 -4.23 -27.50
N VAL A 147 30.00 -3.24 -27.63
CA VAL A 147 29.86 -2.13 -28.58
C VAL A 147 31.16 -1.92 -29.39
N LYS A 148 30.99 -1.49 -30.64
CA LYS A 148 32.13 -1.13 -31.51
C LYS A 148 32.49 0.35 -31.39
N SER A 149 31.51 1.18 -31.08
CA SER A 149 31.66 2.61 -30.95
C SER A 149 30.83 3.17 -29.79
N VAL A 150 31.19 4.36 -29.31
CA VAL A 150 30.46 5.07 -28.25
C VAL A 150 29.01 5.34 -28.61
N ASN A 151 28.72 5.51 -29.89
CA ASN A 151 27.36 5.80 -30.38
C ASN A 151 26.40 4.60 -30.26
N GLU A 152 26.89 3.40 -30.04
CA GLU A 152 26.11 2.18 -29.83
C GLU A 152 25.78 1.97 -28.35
N LEU A 153 26.44 2.71 -27.46
CA LEU A 153 26.25 2.58 -26.02
C LEU A 153 24.93 3.23 -25.59
N VAL A 154 24.12 2.48 -24.86
CA VAL A 154 22.79 2.90 -24.39
C VAL A 154 22.82 3.03 -22.88
N ASP A 155 22.21 4.08 -22.34
CA ASP A 155 21.99 4.25 -20.91
C ASP A 155 21.30 3.02 -20.32
N ASN A 156 21.75 2.58 -19.15
CA ASN A 156 21.13 1.47 -18.45
C ASN A 156 20.31 1.94 -17.21
N ASP A 157 19.82 1.02 -16.42
CA ASP A 157 19.00 1.31 -15.24
C ASP A 157 19.79 2.02 -14.11
N TYR A 158 21.12 1.98 -14.14
CA TYR A 158 21.98 2.47 -13.06
C TYR A 158 22.74 3.73 -13.42
N VAL A 159 23.10 3.90 -14.69
CA VAL A 159 23.92 5.03 -15.14
C VAL A 159 23.46 5.64 -16.45
N THR A 160 23.75 6.93 -16.60
CA THR A 160 23.82 7.64 -17.88
C THR A 160 25.28 7.73 -18.28
N PHE A 161 25.65 7.19 -19.44
CA PHE A 161 27.02 7.19 -19.92
C PHE A 161 27.45 8.58 -20.45
N LYS A 162 28.73 8.91 -20.22
CA LYS A 162 29.39 10.12 -20.70
C LYS A 162 30.67 9.81 -21.51
N ILE A 163 30.87 8.54 -21.84
CA ILE A 163 32.09 8.06 -22.51
C ILE A 163 32.25 8.75 -23.86
N GLN A 164 33.40 9.40 -24.07
CA GLN A 164 33.76 10.05 -25.35
C GLN A 164 34.60 9.13 -26.23
N THR A 165 35.38 8.24 -25.63
CA THR A 165 36.30 7.33 -26.31
C THR A 165 36.32 6.01 -25.56
N LEU A 166 36.21 4.89 -26.31
CA LEU A 166 36.35 3.56 -25.72
C LEU A 166 37.83 3.28 -25.44
N ALA A 167 38.22 3.43 -24.19
CA ALA A 167 39.57 3.13 -23.71
C ALA A 167 39.50 2.08 -22.61
N VAL A 168 40.33 1.06 -22.68
CA VAL A 168 40.39 -0.01 -21.66
C VAL A 168 40.66 0.58 -20.28
N THR A 169 39.85 0.18 -19.29
CA THR A 169 40.01 0.56 -17.89
C THR A 169 39.72 -0.63 -16.97
N ALA A 170 40.54 -0.81 -15.94
CA ALA A 170 40.38 -1.89 -14.94
C ALA A 170 39.19 -1.68 -13.98
N GLY A 171 38.52 -0.55 -14.11
CA GLY A 171 37.36 -0.17 -13.32
C GLY A 171 37.52 1.20 -12.70
N LYS A 172 36.55 2.07 -12.97
CA LYS A 172 36.49 3.44 -12.48
C LYS A 172 35.22 3.66 -11.71
N ALA A 173 35.34 3.82 -10.39
CA ALA A 173 34.19 4.07 -9.52
C ALA A 173 33.65 5.48 -9.73
N LEU A 174 32.31 5.64 -9.59
CA LEU A 174 31.68 6.94 -9.47
C LEU A 174 31.95 7.51 -8.06
N ALA A 175 31.86 8.82 -7.90
CA ALA A 175 32.08 9.50 -6.63
C ALA A 175 31.18 10.73 -6.48
N GLY A 176 31.10 11.27 -5.25
CA GLY A 176 30.33 12.49 -4.94
C GLY A 176 28.85 12.27 -4.77
N GLY A 177 28.37 11.01 -4.75
CA GLY A 177 27.01 10.68 -4.36
C GLY A 177 26.78 10.92 -2.86
N THR A 178 25.73 11.62 -2.50
CA THR A 178 25.35 11.91 -1.11
C THR A 178 23.86 11.70 -0.90
N ASN A 179 23.49 11.33 0.31
CA ASN A 179 22.11 11.44 0.75
C ASN A 179 21.83 12.90 1.16
N GLY A 180 20.61 13.36 0.97
CA GLY A 180 20.12 14.59 1.54
C GLY A 180 19.62 14.40 2.98
N ASP A 181 19.30 15.51 3.63
CA ASP A 181 18.69 15.51 4.96
C ASP A 181 17.17 15.28 4.84
N VAL A 182 16.60 14.59 5.84
CA VAL A 182 15.16 14.45 5.98
C VAL A 182 14.59 15.67 6.69
N SER A 183 13.55 16.24 6.13
CA SER A 183 12.88 17.40 6.72
C SER A 183 11.35 17.23 6.71
N GLY A 184 10.64 17.98 7.55
CA GLY A 184 9.18 18.06 7.51
C GLY A 184 8.64 18.47 6.14
N GLU A 185 9.39 19.30 5.39
CA GLU A 185 9.02 19.68 4.02
C GLU A 185 9.06 18.47 3.06
N ALA A 186 10.02 17.57 3.21
CA ALA A 186 10.08 16.34 2.40
C ALA A 186 8.86 15.43 2.66
N HIS A 187 8.44 15.30 3.93
CA HIS A 187 7.22 14.61 4.30
C HIS A 187 5.97 15.30 3.73
N GLN A 188 5.89 16.63 3.80
CA GLN A 188 4.77 17.37 3.21
C GLN A 188 4.68 17.16 1.69
N LYS A 189 5.80 17.24 0.97
CA LYS A 189 5.86 16.95 -0.48
C LYS A 189 5.37 15.54 -0.81
N PHE A 190 5.68 14.56 0.02
CA PHE A 190 5.14 13.21 -0.13
C PHE A 190 3.63 13.20 -0.01
N LEU A 191 3.09 13.79 1.05
CA LEU A 191 1.64 13.82 1.32
C LEU A 191 0.89 14.58 0.21
N ASP A 192 1.42 15.70 -0.27
CA ASP A 192 0.82 16.46 -1.38
C ASP A 192 0.75 15.65 -2.68
N LYS A 193 1.82 14.89 -2.98
CA LYS A 193 1.84 14.01 -4.16
C LYS A 193 0.92 12.79 -4.01
N LEU A 194 0.73 12.32 -2.78
CA LEU A 194 -0.08 11.14 -2.48
C LEU A 194 -1.59 11.41 -2.68
N GLU A 195 -2.05 12.64 -2.68
CA GLU A 195 -3.47 12.99 -2.88
C GLU A 195 -4.08 12.41 -4.17
N SER A 196 -3.25 12.12 -5.18
CA SER A 196 -3.69 11.55 -6.46
C SER A 196 -3.71 10.02 -6.49
N TYR A 197 -3.40 9.36 -5.37
CA TYR A 197 -3.29 7.91 -5.30
C TYR A 197 -4.25 7.33 -4.28
N GLU A 198 -4.93 6.26 -4.66
CA GLU A 198 -5.80 5.51 -3.74
C GLU A 198 -4.96 4.54 -2.91
N VAL A 199 -5.11 4.61 -1.59
CA VAL A 199 -4.41 3.77 -0.62
C VAL A 199 -5.34 3.32 0.50
N ASN A 200 -5.03 2.19 1.13
CA ASN A 200 -5.77 1.71 2.29
C ASN A 200 -5.11 2.13 3.62
N ALA A 201 -3.78 2.29 3.61
CA ALA A 201 -3.04 2.81 4.76
C ALA A 201 -1.81 3.61 4.34
N VAL A 202 -1.46 4.60 5.17
CA VAL A 202 -0.25 5.42 5.01
C VAL A 202 0.58 5.31 6.28
N GLY A 203 1.82 4.79 6.17
CA GLY A 203 2.73 4.62 7.30
C GLY A 203 3.70 5.78 7.47
N CYS A 204 3.97 6.14 8.72
CA CYS A 204 4.98 7.14 9.11
C CYS A 204 5.87 6.60 10.21
N THR A 205 7.16 6.42 9.92
CA THR A 205 8.17 5.96 10.88
C THR A 205 8.86 7.09 11.63
N ALA A 206 8.48 8.36 11.41
CA ALA A 206 9.05 9.49 12.14
C ALA A 206 8.77 9.37 13.64
N LYS A 207 9.81 9.64 14.45
CA LYS A 207 9.76 9.55 15.91
C LYS A 207 9.39 10.87 16.55
N ASP A 208 9.55 11.96 15.84
CA ASP A 208 9.18 13.30 16.32
C ASP A 208 7.68 13.55 16.11
N GLU A 209 7.09 14.19 17.11
CA GLU A 209 5.65 14.47 17.13
C GLU A 209 5.23 15.45 16.03
N SER A 210 6.07 16.40 15.67
CA SER A 210 5.74 17.39 14.64
C SER A 210 5.55 16.75 13.26
N THR A 211 6.44 15.84 12.87
CA THR A 211 6.35 15.09 11.61
C THR A 211 5.18 14.10 11.65
N SER A 212 5.01 13.34 12.74
CA SER A 212 3.88 12.40 12.82
C SER A 212 2.53 13.11 12.79
N ASN A 213 2.43 14.33 13.36
CA ASN A 213 1.23 15.16 13.30
C ASN A 213 0.90 15.64 11.87
N LEU A 214 1.86 15.77 10.96
CA LEU A 214 1.55 16.05 9.53
C LEU A 214 0.68 14.93 8.95
N TYR A 215 0.99 13.67 9.23
CA TYR A 215 0.22 12.52 8.76
C TYR A 215 -1.15 12.43 9.43
N VAL A 216 -1.25 12.76 10.71
CA VAL A 216 -2.53 12.83 11.43
C VAL A 216 -3.43 13.90 10.81
N GLN A 217 -2.93 15.11 10.58
CA GLN A 217 -3.70 16.19 9.96
C GLN A 217 -4.06 15.89 8.51
N TYR A 218 -3.14 15.28 7.77
CA TYR A 218 -3.40 14.80 6.41
C TYR A 218 -4.55 13.79 6.39
N ALA A 219 -4.52 12.79 7.28
CA ALA A 219 -5.60 11.80 7.37
C ALA A 219 -6.94 12.46 7.72
N LYS A 220 -6.99 13.38 8.70
CA LYS A 220 -8.19 14.13 9.06
C LYS A 220 -8.73 14.92 7.86
N ARG A 221 -7.91 15.72 7.22
CA ARG A 221 -8.29 16.53 6.06
C ARG A 221 -8.83 15.66 4.91
N MET A 222 -8.10 14.60 4.54
CA MET A 222 -8.53 13.74 3.43
C MET A 222 -9.82 13.01 3.73
N ARG A 223 -9.99 12.49 4.96
CA ARG A 223 -11.18 11.73 5.37
C ARG A 223 -12.40 12.60 5.59
N ASP A 224 -12.25 13.73 6.27
CA ASP A 224 -13.37 14.55 6.73
C ASP A 224 -13.76 15.62 5.69
N GLU A 225 -12.80 16.19 4.94
CA GLU A 225 -13.05 17.25 3.97
C GLU A 225 -13.11 16.76 2.51
N GLN A 226 -12.25 15.81 2.13
CA GLN A 226 -12.16 15.30 0.76
C GLN A 226 -12.96 14.00 0.53
N GLY A 227 -13.36 13.33 1.60
CA GLY A 227 -14.10 12.06 1.52
C GLY A 227 -13.25 10.85 1.12
N ILE A 228 -11.92 10.99 1.05
CA ILE A 228 -10.98 9.91 0.70
C ILE A 228 -10.62 9.14 1.98
N LYS A 229 -10.95 7.85 2.02
CA LYS A 229 -10.90 7.03 3.22
C LYS A 229 -9.67 6.10 3.22
N PHE A 230 -8.82 6.25 4.22
CA PHE A 230 -7.68 5.39 4.55
C PHE A 230 -7.31 5.59 6.01
N GLN A 231 -6.41 4.75 6.57
CA GLN A 231 -5.89 4.96 7.92
C GLN A 231 -4.41 5.37 7.88
N ALA A 232 -4.03 6.35 8.69
CA ALA A 232 -2.63 6.67 8.96
C ALA A 232 -2.10 5.78 10.09
N VAL A 233 -0.94 5.17 9.90
CA VAL A 233 -0.24 4.35 10.91
C VAL A 233 0.98 5.10 11.36
N VAL A 234 1.00 5.52 12.60
CA VAL A 234 2.05 6.39 13.17
C VAL A 234 2.68 5.77 14.42
N TYR A 235 3.92 6.10 14.68
CA TYR A 235 4.60 5.67 15.90
C TYR A 235 4.33 6.62 17.04
N ASN A 236 3.84 6.10 18.17
CA ASN A 236 3.70 6.80 19.47
C ASN A 236 3.02 8.19 19.37
N ASN A 237 1.88 8.28 18.68
CA ASN A 237 1.09 9.50 18.55
C ASN A 237 -0.38 9.24 18.92
N ALA A 238 -0.83 9.80 20.04
CA ALA A 238 -2.19 9.68 20.56
C ALA A 238 -3.13 10.70 19.88
N ALA A 239 -3.47 10.47 18.63
CA ALA A 239 -4.21 11.42 17.80
C ALA A 239 -5.69 11.59 18.18
N ASN A 240 -6.26 10.67 18.97
CA ASN A 240 -7.67 10.60 19.32
C ASN A 240 -8.59 10.73 18.07
N TYR A 241 -8.38 9.83 17.12
CA TYR A 241 -9.09 9.85 15.83
C TYR A 241 -9.15 8.45 15.20
N GLU A 242 -10.32 8.04 14.72
CA GLU A 242 -10.56 6.71 14.14
C GLU A 242 -9.77 6.40 12.87
N GLY A 243 -9.35 7.43 12.15
CA GLY A 243 -8.51 7.31 10.94
C GLY A 243 -7.01 7.17 11.25
N VAL A 244 -6.61 7.03 12.52
CA VAL A 244 -5.20 6.93 12.93
C VAL A 244 -4.97 5.71 13.82
N VAL A 245 -3.97 4.91 13.50
CA VAL A 245 -3.49 3.77 14.29
C VAL A 245 -2.20 4.16 14.99
N ASN A 246 -2.23 4.18 16.32
CA ASN A 246 -1.11 4.56 17.19
C ASN A 246 -0.27 3.34 17.57
N VAL A 247 0.81 3.06 16.87
CA VAL A 247 1.73 1.95 17.16
C VAL A 247 2.61 2.30 18.35
N LYS A 248 2.58 1.47 19.39
CA LYS A 248 3.28 1.76 20.65
C LYS A 248 4.49 0.89 20.94
N ASN A 249 4.55 -0.35 20.43
CA ASN A 249 5.72 -1.20 20.63
C ASN A 249 6.96 -0.59 19.96
N THR A 250 8.09 -0.75 20.64
CA THR A 250 9.42 -0.56 20.05
C THR A 250 9.97 -1.89 19.54
N THR A 251 10.99 -1.83 18.69
CA THR A 251 11.82 -3.00 18.35
C THR A 251 13.24 -2.80 18.85
N VAL A 252 14.00 -3.87 18.96
CA VAL A 252 15.40 -3.82 19.40
C VAL A 252 16.27 -3.02 18.42
N GLU A 253 15.96 -3.12 17.13
CA GLU A 253 16.76 -2.53 16.06
C GLU A 253 16.42 -1.06 15.81
N ASP A 254 15.14 -0.70 15.86
CA ASP A 254 14.67 0.68 15.69
C ASP A 254 13.27 0.86 16.30
N ASP A 255 13.08 1.85 17.14
CA ASP A 255 11.85 2.05 17.92
C ASP A 255 10.58 2.11 17.07
N SER A 256 10.65 2.67 15.86
CA SER A 256 9.49 2.87 14.98
C SER A 256 9.35 1.83 13.87
N ALA A 257 10.24 0.85 13.81
CA ALA A 257 10.27 -0.11 12.70
C ALA A 257 9.00 -0.96 12.58
N LEU A 258 8.29 -1.22 13.68
CA LEU A 258 7.04 -1.97 13.66
C LEU A 258 5.95 -1.31 12.80
N VAL A 259 6.02 0.00 12.56
CA VAL A 259 5.09 0.74 11.68
C VAL A 259 5.03 0.13 10.28
N TYR A 260 6.13 -0.39 9.73
CA TYR A 260 6.12 -1.06 8.43
C TYR A 260 5.15 -2.24 8.40
N TRP A 261 5.28 -3.15 9.35
CA TRP A 261 4.42 -4.32 9.43
C TRP A 261 2.96 -3.95 9.72
N VAL A 262 2.73 -3.04 10.68
CA VAL A 262 1.38 -2.60 11.04
C VAL A 262 0.71 -1.89 9.86
N THR A 263 1.42 -1.04 9.11
CA THR A 263 0.90 -0.43 7.88
C THR A 263 0.46 -1.50 6.88
N GLY A 264 1.27 -2.55 6.70
CA GLY A 264 0.92 -3.69 5.87
C GLY A 264 -0.33 -4.42 6.33
N VAL A 265 -0.43 -4.69 7.63
CA VAL A 265 -1.57 -5.40 8.25
C VAL A 265 -2.86 -4.59 8.12
N ILE A 266 -2.82 -3.28 8.38
CA ILE A 266 -3.99 -2.40 8.25
C ILE A 266 -4.44 -2.28 6.79
N ALA A 267 -3.50 -2.12 5.86
CA ALA A 267 -3.82 -2.02 4.44
C ALA A 267 -4.34 -3.33 3.85
N GLY A 268 -3.74 -4.46 4.23
CA GLY A 268 -3.99 -5.77 3.63
C GLY A 268 -5.12 -6.58 4.28
N CYS A 269 -5.60 -6.19 5.46
CA CYS A 269 -6.67 -6.92 6.13
C CYS A 269 -7.97 -6.86 5.32
N GLU A 270 -8.61 -8.01 5.14
CA GLU A 270 -9.93 -8.11 4.51
C GLU A 270 -11.00 -7.41 5.36
N ILE A 271 -12.06 -6.92 4.72
CA ILE A 271 -13.10 -6.12 5.39
C ILE A 271 -13.86 -6.89 6.47
N ASN A 272 -14.04 -8.20 6.30
CA ASN A 272 -14.74 -9.10 7.22
C ASN A 272 -13.79 -9.77 8.24
N ARG A 273 -12.56 -9.27 8.41
CA ARG A 273 -11.56 -9.83 9.31
C ARG A 273 -11.08 -8.77 10.31
N SER A 274 -10.62 -9.25 11.46
CA SER A 274 -9.90 -8.47 12.47
C SER A 274 -8.43 -8.89 12.50
N ASN A 275 -7.55 -7.95 12.84
CA ASN A 275 -6.16 -8.24 13.14
C ASN A 275 -5.95 -8.63 14.62
N THR A 276 -6.99 -8.62 15.47
CA THR A 276 -6.90 -9.11 16.86
C THR A 276 -6.34 -10.53 16.88
N ASN A 277 -5.36 -10.77 17.74
CA ASN A 277 -4.64 -12.03 17.90
C ASN A 277 -3.84 -12.49 16.65
N LYS A 278 -3.63 -11.62 15.66
CA LYS A 278 -2.77 -11.93 14.51
C LYS A 278 -1.32 -12.07 14.96
N THR A 279 -0.69 -13.19 14.60
CA THR A 279 0.72 -13.44 14.89
C THR A 279 1.60 -12.50 14.06
N TYR A 280 2.59 -11.90 14.71
CA TYR A 280 3.66 -11.15 14.04
C TYR A 280 4.59 -12.12 13.30
N ASP A 281 4.70 -11.94 12.02
CA ASP A 281 5.53 -12.73 11.12
C ASP A 281 6.65 -11.90 10.46
N GLY A 282 6.91 -10.71 11.03
CA GLY A 282 7.95 -9.80 10.58
C GLY A 282 9.36 -10.23 11.00
N GLU A 283 10.33 -9.42 10.63
CA GLU A 283 11.75 -9.73 10.81
C GLU A 283 12.40 -8.97 11.98
N TYR A 284 11.71 -7.98 12.58
CA TYR A 284 12.21 -7.21 13.72
C TYR A 284 11.95 -7.92 15.04
N THR A 285 12.82 -7.65 16.02
CA THR A 285 12.64 -8.14 17.39
C THR A 285 11.76 -7.17 18.17
N VAL A 286 10.48 -7.52 18.32
CA VAL A 286 9.49 -6.66 18.98
C VAL A 286 9.59 -6.75 20.51
N ASN A 287 9.64 -5.61 21.19
CA ASN A 287 9.52 -5.53 22.63
C ASN A 287 8.04 -5.71 23.02
N ALA A 288 7.68 -6.91 23.49
CA ALA A 288 6.29 -7.32 23.73
C ALA A 288 6.04 -7.89 25.14
N ASP A 289 7.01 -7.81 26.04
CA ASP A 289 6.90 -8.28 27.43
C ASP A 289 6.21 -7.21 28.30
N TYR A 290 4.88 -7.27 28.39
CA TYR A 290 4.07 -6.31 29.13
C TYR A 290 3.28 -6.98 30.25
N THR A 291 3.03 -6.24 31.34
CA THR A 291 2.10 -6.66 32.41
C THR A 291 0.65 -6.53 31.92
N GLN A 292 -0.25 -7.32 32.52
CA GLN A 292 -1.69 -7.23 32.20
C GLN A 292 -2.22 -5.79 32.38
N ALA A 293 -1.89 -5.13 33.46
CA ALA A 293 -2.31 -3.73 33.71
C ALA A 293 -1.81 -2.77 32.59
N ARG A 294 -0.60 -2.99 32.08
CA ARG A 294 -0.10 -2.19 30.94
C ARG A 294 -0.89 -2.46 29.66
N LEU A 295 -1.25 -3.70 29.39
CA LEU A 295 -2.06 -4.08 28.22
C LEU A 295 -3.47 -3.48 28.32
N GLU A 296 -4.12 -3.53 29.47
CA GLU A 296 -5.42 -2.89 29.72
C GLU A 296 -5.36 -1.38 29.50
N ASN A 297 -4.38 -0.70 30.07
CA ASN A 297 -4.17 0.74 29.87
C ASN A 297 -3.89 1.09 28.39
N SER A 298 -3.24 0.21 27.64
CA SER A 298 -3.01 0.44 26.22
C SER A 298 -4.30 0.47 25.42
N ILE A 299 -5.25 -0.42 25.74
CA ILE A 299 -6.57 -0.44 25.10
C ILE A 299 -7.33 0.85 25.42
N ASP A 300 -7.32 1.27 26.69
CA ASP A 300 -8.01 2.49 27.14
C ASP A 300 -7.46 3.76 26.49
N ASN A 301 -6.16 3.77 26.16
CA ASN A 301 -5.46 4.88 25.52
C ASN A 301 -5.46 4.81 23.97
N GLY A 302 -6.16 3.86 23.34
CA GLY A 302 -6.19 3.71 21.91
C GLY A 302 -4.84 3.37 21.29
N GLU A 303 -4.02 2.58 22.00
CA GLU A 303 -2.71 2.14 21.54
C GLU A 303 -2.81 0.80 20.82
N PHE A 304 -2.39 0.74 19.57
CA PHE A 304 -2.21 -0.52 18.86
C PHE A 304 -0.93 -1.18 19.35
N ILE A 305 -1.08 -2.28 20.06
CA ILE A 305 0.02 -2.94 20.75
C ILE A 305 0.04 -4.45 20.45
N LEU A 306 1.25 -4.99 20.33
CA LEU A 306 1.52 -6.42 20.27
C LEU A 306 1.99 -6.90 21.64
N HIS A 307 1.64 -8.12 21.99
CA HIS A 307 2.03 -8.74 23.26
C HIS A 307 2.51 -10.18 23.06
N LYS A 308 3.24 -10.69 24.04
CA LYS A 308 3.78 -12.03 24.01
C LYS A 308 2.72 -13.07 24.43
N VAL A 309 2.54 -14.10 23.62
CA VAL A 309 1.65 -15.24 23.88
C VAL A 309 2.44 -16.53 23.67
N GLY A 310 2.92 -17.14 24.77
CA GLY A 310 3.86 -18.26 24.66
C GLY A 310 5.17 -17.83 24.00
N ASP A 311 5.52 -18.44 22.91
CA ASP A 311 6.73 -18.12 22.12
C ASP A 311 6.45 -17.14 20.95
N GLU A 312 5.20 -16.71 20.80
CA GLU A 312 4.79 -15.83 19.70
C GLU A 312 4.50 -14.41 20.20
N VAL A 313 4.62 -13.45 19.30
CA VAL A 313 4.17 -12.08 19.48
C VAL A 313 2.91 -11.87 18.65
N ARG A 314 1.84 -11.38 19.27
CA ARG A 314 0.53 -11.23 18.62
C ARG A 314 -0.07 -9.86 18.87
N VAL A 315 -0.90 -9.40 17.93
CA VAL A 315 -1.71 -8.20 18.13
C VAL A 315 -2.67 -8.41 19.28
N LEU A 316 -2.71 -7.47 20.21
CA LEU A 316 -3.60 -7.53 21.38
C LEU A 316 -5.06 -7.34 20.95
N VAL A 317 -5.37 -6.17 20.37
CA VAL A 317 -6.69 -5.82 19.84
C VAL A 317 -6.52 -4.94 18.59
N ASP A 318 -7.37 -5.11 17.58
CA ASP A 318 -7.37 -4.33 16.33
C ASP A 318 -8.11 -3.00 16.52
N ILE A 319 -7.47 -2.04 17.21
CA ILE A 319 -8.03 -0.73 17.56
C ILE A 319 -7.26 0.43 16.93
N ASN A 320 -7.95 1.56 16.80
CA ASN A 320 -7.36 2.83 16.39
C ASN A 320 -7.12 3.76 17.59
N SER A 321 -6.70 5.00 17.34
CA SER A 321 -6.34 5.95 18.39
C SER A 321 -7.53 6.72 19.00
N LEU A 322 -8.77 6.44 18.60
CA LEU A 322 -9.95 7.10 19.16
C LEU A 322 -10.16 6.67 20.61
N VAL A 323 -10.25 7.63 21.50
CA VAL A 323 -10.48 7.45 22.96
C VAL A 323 -11.78 8.10 23.37
N ASP A 324 -11.97 9.35 22.95
CA ASP A 324 -13.14 10.14 23.34
C ASP A 324 -14.37 9.75 22.53
N ILE A 325 -15.41 9.32 23.23
CA ILE A 325 -16.69 8.93 22.66
C ILE A 325 -17.62 10.15 22.62
N THR A 326 -18.32 10.30 21.50
CA THR A 326 -19.30 11.36 21.29
C THR A 326 -20.67 10.75 20.92
N SER A 327 -21.69 11.59 20.84
CA SER A 327 -23.02 11.15 20.36
C SER A 327 -23.03 10.70 18.89
N GLU A 328 -22.03 11.11 18.10
CA GLU A 328 -21.88 10.77 16.70
C GLU A 328 -20.92 9.62 16.45
N LYS A 329 -19.98 9.38 17.36
CA LYS A 329 -18.96 8.33 17.28
C LYS A 329 -18.93 7.55 18.59
N GLY A 330 -19.61 6.40 18.62
CA GLY A 330 -19.70 5.48 19.74
C GLY A 330 -18.47 4.57 19.87
N GLU A 331 -18.54 3.61 20.80
CA GLU A 331 -17.46 2.64 21.09
C GLU A 331 -17.07 1.81 19.86
N GLU A 332 -18.01 1.55 18.94
CA GLU A 332 -17.80 0.80 17.70
C GLU A 332 -16.76 1.46 16.78
N PHE A 333 -16.61 2.80 16.84
CA PHE A 333 -15.62 3.53 16.04
C PHE A 333 -14.17 3.33 16.52
N LYS A 334 -13.95 2.75 17.69
CA LYS A 334 -12.61 2.37 18.18
C LYS A 334 -12.05 1.15 17.42
N SER A 335 -12.91 0.31 16.85
CA SER A 335 -12.51 -0.90 16.11
C SER A 335 -12.01 -0.58 14.71
N ASN A 336 -10.79 -1.00 14.38
CA ASN A 336 -10.27 -0.89 13.01
C ASN A 336 -11.09 -1.74 12.02
N GLN A 337 -11.66 -2.85 12.45
CA GLN A 337 -12.53 -3.66 11.59
C GLN A 337 -13.79 -2.87 11.21
N THR A 338 -14.45 -2.21 12.16
CA THR A 338 -15.60 -1.33 11.88
C THR A 338 -15.21 -0.20 10.91
N ILE A 339 -14.14 0.51 11.20
CA ILE A 339 -13.68 1.61 10.33
C ILE A 339 -13.35 1.10 8.92
N ARG A 340 -12.75 -0.09 8.80
CA ARG A 340 -12.42 -0.70 7.52
C ARG A 340 -13.66 -0.99 6.68
N VAL A 341 -14.73 -1.49 7.28
CA VAL A 341 -16.01 -1.70 6.60
C VAL A 341 -16.62 -0.37 6.15
N LEU A 342 -16.70 0.62 7.04
CA LEU A 342 -17.27 1.94 6.73
C LEU A 342 -16.47 2.67 5.65
N ASP A 343 -15.16 2.62 5.69
CA ASP A 343 -14.27 3.22 4.70
C ASP A 343 -14.43 2.56 3.32
N GLN A 344 -14.58 1.23 3.30
CA GLN A 344 -14.79 0.50 2.06
C GLN A 344 -16.15 0.83 1.45
N ILE A 345 -17.23 0.86 2.25
CA ILE A 345 -18.55 1.29 1.81
C ILE A 345 -18.49 2.68 1.17
N ALA A 346 -17.87 3.65 1.86
CA ALA A 346 -17.74 5.01 1.36
C ALA A 346 -17.01 5.08 0.02
N SER A 347 -15.91 4.35 -0.12
CA SER A 347 -15.09 4.31 -1.34
C SER A 347 -15.83 3.64 -2.51
N ASP A 348 -16.49 2.52 -2.25
CA ASP A 348 -17.20 1.76 -3.29
C ASP A 348 -18.48 2.48 -3.77
N VAL A 349 -19.23 3.11 -2.86
CA VAL A 349 -20.38 3.96 -3.21
C VAL A 349 -19.92 5.14 -4.07
N ALA A 350 -18.83 5.80 -3.68
CA ALA A 350 -18.24 6.88 -4.47
C ALA A 350 -17.80 6.40 -5.86
N SER A 351 -17.16 5.23 -5.95
CA SER A 351 -16.73 4.61 -7.21
C SER A 351 -17.93 4.29 -8.12
N VAL A 352 -19.00 3.70 -7.58
CA VAL A 352 -20.23 3.43 -8.33
C VAL A 352 -20.82 4.73 -8.86
N PHE A 353 -20.95 5.74 -8.00
CA PHE A 353 -21.54 7.02 -8.39
C PHE A 353 -20.70 7.72 -9.48
N ASN A 354 -19.38 7.83 -9.29
CA ASN A 354 -18.48 8.50 -10.21
C ASN A 354 -18.41 7.79 -11.59
N SER A 355 -18.40 6.46 -11.59
CA SER A 355 -18.26 5.69 -12.83
C SER A 355 -19.53 5.63 -13.66
N LYS A 356 -20.72 5.54 -13.02
CA LYS A 356 -21.97 5.28 -13.70
C LYS A 356 -22.92 6.50 -13.77
N TYR A 357 -22.97 7.36 -12.74
CA TYR A 357 -24.01 8.36 -12.55
C TYR A 357 -23.54 9.79 -12.79
N LEU A 358 -22.36 10.16 -12.30
CA LEU A 358 -21.88 11.52 -12.30
C LEU A 358 -21.80 12.09 -13.74
N GLY A 359 -22.67 13.06 -14.02
CA GLY A 359 -22.76 13.71 -15.33
C GLY A 359 -23.34 12.84 -16.45
N LYS A 360 -23.78 11.60 -16.18
CA LYS A 360 -24.22 10.63 -17.19
C LYS A 360 -25.72 10.31 -17.10
N ILE A 361 -26.25 10.17 -15.89
CA ILE A 361 -27.64 9.76 -15.63
C ILE A 361 -28.45 10.97 -15.14
N ALA A 362 -29.65 11.12 -15.69
CA ALA A 362 -30.56 12.20 -15.27
C ALA A 362 -31.05 11.97 -13.84
N ASN A 363 -31.12 13.04 -13.03
CA ASN A 363 -31.67 12.98 -11.69
C ASN A 363 -33.21 13.03 -11.74
N ASN A 364 -33.82 11.98 -12.24
CA ASN A 364 -35.26 11.72 -12.22
C ASN A 364 -35.55 10.44 -11.42
N GLU A 365 -36.79 10.07 -11.31
CA GLU A 365 -37.20 8.87 -10.55
C GLU A 365 -36.51 7.59 -11.06
N ALA A 366 -36.47 7.38 -12.38
CA ALA A 366 -35.81 6.22 -12.97
C ALA A 366 -34.29 6.19 -12.69
N GLY A 367 -33.59 7.35 -12.77
CA GLY A 367 -32.18 7.46 -12.43
C GLY A 367 -31.89 7.17 -10.96
N ARG A 368 -32.73 7.68 -10.05
CA ARG A 368 -32.61 7.39 -8.61
C ARG A 368 -32.93 5.93 -8.27
N THR A 369 -33.91 5.31 -8.93
CA THR A 369 -34.21 3.87 -8.78
C THR A 369 -33.03 3.02 -9.27
N SER A 370 -32.38 3.40 -10.37
CA SER A 370 -31.19 2.71 -10.85
C SER A 370 -30.03 2.83 -9.85
N LEU A 371 -29.79 4.03 -9.28
CA LEU A 371 -28.78 4.22 -8.24
C LEU A 371 -29.07 3.40 -7.00
N TRP A 372 -30.32 3.42 -6.54
CA TRP A 372 -30.79 2.57 -5.43
C TRP A 372 -30.46 1.10 -5.67
N ALA A 373 -30.81 0.56 -6.85
CA ALA A 373 -30.55 -0.84 -7.18
C ALA A 373 -29.06 -1.21 -7.18
N ASP A 374 -28.19 -0.32 -7.69
CA ASP A 374 -26.75 -0.55 -7.66
C ASP A 374 -26.17 -0.52 -6.22
N ILE A 375 -26.67 0.37 -5.36
CA ILE A 375 -26.26 0.44 -3.94
C ILE A 375 -26.78 -0.78 -3.16
N VAL A 376 -28.05 -1.16 -3.34
CA VAL A 376 -28.61 -2.39 -2.74
C VAL A 376 -27.77 -3.62 -3.12
N ALA A 377 -27.43 -3.76 -4.40
CA ALA A 377 -26.60 -4.87 -4.85
C ALA A 377 -25.21 -4.88 -4.16
N LEU A 378 -24.60 -3.71 -3.97
CA LEU A 378 -23.33 -3.56 -3.26
C LEU A 378 -23.45 -3.99 -1.79
N PHE A 379 -24.51 -3.58 -1.09
CA PHE A 379 -24.72 -3.95 0.32
C PHE A 379 -25.04 -5.44 0.50
N LYS A 380 -25.73 -6.07 -0.45
CA LYS A 380 -25.90 -7.53 -0.49
C LYS A 380 -24.58 -8.27 -0.67
N ASP A 381 -23.63 -7.71 -1.45
CA ASP A 381 -22.28 -8.26 -1.56
C ASP A 381 -21.55 -8.18 -0.20
N TYR A 382 -21.65 -7.07 0.55
CA TYR A 382 -21.09 -6.94 1.91
C TYR A 382 -21.73 -7.94 2.90
N GLN A 383 -23.03 -8.14 2.84
CA GLN A 383 -23.71 -9.12 3.68
C GLN A 383 -23.28 -10.55 3.33
N THR A 384 -23.14 -10.86 2.05
CA THR A 384 -22.63 -12.17 1.59
C THR A 384 -21.22 -12.44 2.08
N LEU A 385 -20.37 -11.42 2.16
CA LEU A 385 -19.02 -11.49 2.72
C LEU A 385 -19.01 -11.51 4.25
N GLN A 386 -20.16 -11.38 4.91
CA GLN A 386 -20.26 -11.29 6.37
C GLN A 386 -19.49 -10.09 6.95
N ALA A 387 -19.44 -8.99 6.21
CA ALA A 387 -18.93 -7.71 6.71
C ALA A 387 -20.01 -6.90 7.44
N ILE A 388 -21.27 -7.07 7.01
CA ILE A 388 -22.48 -6.51 7.63
C ILE A 388 -23.54 -7.60 7.81
N GLU A 389 -24.52 -7.36 8.67
CA GLU A 389 -25.65 -8.24 8.90
C GLU A 389 -26.99 -7.49 8.92
N ASN A 390 -28.09 -8.28 8.81
CA ASN A 390 -29.47 -7.79 8.91
C ASN A 390 -29.80 -6.66 7.94
N PHE A 391 -29.18 -6.65 6.76
CA PHE A 391 -29.45 -5.66 5.72
C PHE A 391 -30.68 -6.09 4.89
N GLU A 392 -31.64 -5.16 4.76
CA GLU A 392 -32.81 -5.28 3.91
C GLU A 392 -32.79 -4.16 2.84
N ASP A 393 -33.44 -4.38 1.71
CA ASP A 393 -33.45 -3.42 0.58
C ASP A 393 -34.06 -2.06 0.97
N GLU A 394 -35.00 -2.05 1.92
CA GLU A 394 -35.67 -0.89 2.46
C GLU A 394 -34.79 -0.01 3.36
N ASP A 395 -33.64 -0.51 3.81
CA ASP A 395 -32.68 0.27 4.58
C ASP A 395 -31.99 1.36 3.73
N ILE A 396 -32.02 1.22 2.40
CA ILE A 396 -31.47 2.23 1.49
C ILE A 396 -32.59 3.13 0.98
N LYS A 397 -32.50 4.41 1.29
CA LYS A 397 -33.42 5.45 0.81
C LYS A 397 -32.66 6.44 -0.08
N VAL A 398 -33.02 6.48 -1.37
CA VAL A 398 -32.49 7.44 -2.33
C VAL A 398 -33.52 8.51 -2.62
N ALA A 399 -33.18 9.76 -2.35
CA ALA A 399 -34.08 10.90 -2.55
C ALA A 399 -33.39 12.01 -3.38
N ILE A 400 -34.18 12.96 -3.86
CA ILE A 400 -33.64 14.20 -4.43
C ILE A 400 -33.02 15.04 -3.30
N GLY A 401 -31.84 15.60 -3.54
CA GLY A 401 -31.20 16.52 -2.60
C GLY A 401 -31.81 17.94 -2.64
N ASN A 402 -31.10 18.90 -2.09
CA ASN A 402 -31.55 20.29 -1.97
C ASN A 402 -31.68 21.02 -3.32
N ASP A 403 -31.08 20.49 -4.37
CA ASP A 403 -31.19 21.02 -5.72
C ASP A 403 -31.45 19.92 -6.75
N LYS A 404 -31.76 20.32 -8.00
CA LYS A 404 -32.09 19.39 -9.09
C LYS A 404 -30.90 18.50 -9.54
N LYS A 405 -29.69 18.78 -9.11
CA LYS A 405 -28.47 18.07 -9.51
C LYS A 405 -27.95 17.16 -8.42
N SER A 406 -28.46 17.26 -7.19
CA SER A 406 -28.04 16.47 -6.04
C SER A 406 -29.01 15.34 -5.72
N VAL A 407 -28.47 14.24 -5.19
CA VAL A 407 -29.20 13.11 -4.61
C VAL A 407 -28.70 12.89 -3.19
N THR A 408 -29.57 12.43 -2.32
CA THR A 408 -29.25 12.00 -0.96
C THR A 408 -29.49 10.51 -0.82
N ILE A 409 -28.63 9.84 -0.05
CA ILE A 409 -28.78 8.44 0.33
C ILE A 409 -28.72 8.37 1.85
N GLU A 410 -29.74 7.77 2.44
CA GLU A 410 -29.76 7.47 3.87
C GLU A 410 -29.78 5.95 4.02
N THR A 411 -28.96 5.42 4.93
CA THR A 411 -28.88 3.99 5.24
C THR A 411 -28.40 3.77 6.66
N SER A 412 -28.74 2.61 7.22
CA SER A 412 -28.18 2.10 8.48
C SER A 412 -27.39 0.82 8.19
N VAL A 413 -26.33 0.58 8.97
CA VAL A 413 -25.44 -0.57 8.78
C VAL A 413 -25.14 -1.21 10.12
N GLN A 414 -25.30 -2.54 10.21
CA GLN A 414 -24.82 -3.33 11.33
C GLN A 414 -23.54 -4.05 10.91
N VAL A 415 -22.39 -3.55 11.40
CA VAL A 415 -21.08 -4.14 11.08
C VAL A 415 -20.87 -5.39 11.93
N ILE A 416 -20.43 -6.48 11.31
CA ILE A 416 -20.03 -7.69 12.01
C ILE A 416 -18.57 -7.55 12.45
N ASN A 417 -18.34 -7.70 13.76
CA ASN A 417 -17.01 -7.75 14.34
C ASN A 417 -16.61 -9.19 14.71
N ALA A 418 -15.32 -9.47 14.71
CA ALA A 418 -14.78 -10.75 15.14
C ALA A 418 -15.06 -11.01 16.64
N MET A 419 -15.21 -12.28 17.02
CA MET A 419 -15.34 -12.66 18.43
C MET A 419 -14.00 -12.45 19.16
N GLU A 420 -13.99 -11.62 20.22
CA GLU A 420 -12.80 -11.30 21.00
C GLU A 420 -12.87 -11.80 22.42
N LYS A 421 -14.08 -12.04 22.98
CA LYS A 421 -14.26 -12.44 24.38
C LYS A 421 -15.23 -13.61 24.47
N LEU A 422 -14.82 -14.68 25.18
CA LEU A 422 -15.67 -15.82 25.52
C LEU A 422 -15.93 -15.85 27.02
N TYR A 423 -17.19 -15.80 27.43
CA TYR A 423 -17.61 -16.04 28.81
C TYR A 423 -18.32 -17.38 28.89
N MET A 424 -17.78 -18.32 29.68
CA MET A 424 -18.38 -19.64 29.84
C MET A 424 -18.48 -19.97 31.35
N THR A 425 -19.66 -20.42 31.76
CA THR A 425 -19.87 -20.96 33.11
C THR A 425 -20.08 -22.46 33.02
N VAL A 426 -19.28 -23.25 33.73
CA VAL A 426 -19.45 -24.69 33.84
C VAL A 426 -19.95 -25.00 35.27
N VAL A 427 -21.13 -25.61 35.36
CA VAL A 427 -21.66 -26.11 36.63
C VAL A 427 -21.28 -27.59 36.75
N VAL A 428 -20.58 -27.96 37.84
CA VAL A 428 -20.24 -29.33 38.16
C VAL A 428 -21.28 -29.84 39.15
N GLU A 429 -22.00 -30.90 38.77
CA GLU A 429 -22.99 -31.60 39.62
C GLU A 429 -22.34 -32.72 40.46
#